data_9dfb9e77422bbebb5e7c615832e2deb3
#
_entry.id   9dfb9e77422bbebb5e7c615832e2deb3
#
_cell.length_a   1.000
_cell.length_b   1.000
_cell.length_c   1.000
_cell.angle_alpha   90.00
_cell.angle_beta   90.00
_cell.angle_gamma   90.00
#
_symmetry.space_group_name_H-M   'P 1'
#
loop_
_entity.id
_entity.type
_entity.pdbx_description
1 polymer ?
#
loop_
_entity_poly.entity_id
_entity_poly.type
_entity_poly.pdbx_seq_one_letter_code
_entity_poly.pdbx_strand_id
1 'polypeptide(L)'
;HRGWFQSSLLTSVASTGDAPYKSILTHGFANDAQGKKMSKSLGNQMFPSVIVNEYGADILRLWVASVDYREDVRISDGILKQVSDSYRRIRNTSRFILGNLSDFDYKNEKVNYEDMYEVDKWALNKLERLKEKVKEYYEKYEFYNLFHEIQYFCGIEMSAFYLDIIKDRLYVEKTDSKLRRSAQTVMAEILEFLVRAISPVLSFTSEEIWEKMPEVLKDSESVHLSKWSEARPEYINEELNAKWNKIMELRKEVYKEVEKARQEKTVGLSLDAQVSISINNKEFEFIKDIAINDLQDYFIV
;
A
#
# COMPACT_ATOMS: atom_id res chain seq x y z
N HIS A 1 5.72 25.82 -23.30
CA HIS A 1 6.36 25.03 -24.36
C HIS A 1 7.26 25.84 -25.29
N ARG A 2 7.22 27.15 -25.21
CA ARG A 2 8.01 28.05 -26.09
C ARG A 2 9.51 28.07 -25.78
N GLY A 3 9.93 27.58 -24.63
CA GLY A 3 11.35 27.53 -24.22
C GLY A 3 12.01 26.22 -24.62
N TRP A 4 12.32 25.41 -23.65
CA TRP A 4 13.11 24.18 -23.78
C TRP A 4 12.61 23.23 -24.88
N PHE A 5 11.32 22.84 -24.84
CA PHE A 5 10.79 21.86 -25.80
C PHE A 5 10.88 22.36 -27.25
N GLN A 6 10.58 23.62 -27.49
CA GLN A 6 10.66 24.20 -28.84
C GLN A 6 12.10 24.28 -29.33
N SER A 7 13.02 24.75 -28.50
CA SER A 7 14.45 24.83 -28.85
C SER A 7 15.03 23.45 -29.15
N SER A 8 14.73 22.45 -28.29
CA SER A 8 15.16 21.08 -28.49
C SER A 8 14.58 20.47 -29.77
N LEU A 9 13.30 20.70 -30.06
CA LEU A 9 12.64 20.19 -31.25
C LEU A 9 13.26 20.78 -32.52
N LEU A 10 13.38 22.09 -32.60
CA LEU A 10 13.86 22.78 -33.81
C LEU A 10 15.31 22.44 -34.14
N THR A 11 16.18 22.42 -33.11
CA THR A 11 17.59 22.05 -33.30
C THR A 11 17.75 20.58 -33.71
N SER A 12 16.99 19.66 -33.14
CA SER A 12 17.05 18.24 -33.50
C SER A 12 16.56 18.01 -34.92
N VAL A 13 15.35 18.53 -35.26
CA VAL A 13 14.81 18.35 -36.62
C VAL A 13 15.73 18.97 -37.65
N ALA A 14 16.33 20.14 -37.38
CA ALA A 14 17.26 20.78 -38.30
C ALA A 14 18.57 20.00 -38.51
N SER A 15 19.03 19.25 -37.51
CA SER A 15 20.31 18.51 -37.56
C SER A 15 20.16 17.03 -37.93
N THR A 16 19.07 16.36 -37.49
CA THR A 16 18.90 14.91 -37.68
C THR A 16 17.66 14.54 -38.49
N GLY A 17 16.74 15.48 -38.73
CA GLY A 17 15.45 15.22 -39.36
C GLY A 17 14.37 14.68 -38.42
N ASP A 18 14.72 14.32 -37.17
CA ASP A 18 13.82 13.67 -36.22
C ASP A 18 13.59 14.48 -34.95
N ALA A 19 12.43 14.27 -34.30
CA ALA A 19 12.16 14.83 -32.99
C ALA A 19 13.03 14.15 -31.91
N PRO A 20 13.57 14.89 -30.91
CA PRO A 20 14.46 14.33 -29.90
C PRO A 20 13.72 13.55 -28.79
N TYR A 21 12.40 13.50 -28.85
CA TYR A 21 11.55 12.84 -27.87
C TYR A 21 10.31 12.21 -28.53
N LYS A 22 9.85 11.10 -27.98
CA LYS A 22 8.63 10.40 -28.42
C LYS A 22 7.36 10.94 -27.77
N SER A 23 7.48 11.44 -26.55
CA SER A 23 6.37 11.99 -25.78
C SER A 23 6.83 13.12 -24.88
N ILE A 24 5.90 13.98 -24.47
CA ILE A 24 6.14 15.10 -23.56
C ILE A 24 5.15 14.99 -22.40
N LEU A 25 5.68 14.98 -21.18
CA LEU A 25 4.89 15.10 -19.96
C LEU A 25 5.08 16.50 -19.40
N THR A 26 3.96 17.22 -19.18
CA THR A 26 3.97 18.56 -18.61
C THR A 26 3.27 18.57 -17.26
N HIS A 27 3.64 19.52 -16.41
CA HIS A 27 3.07 19.68 -15.07
C HIS A 27 2.73 21.15 -14.79
N GLY A 28 1.86 21.37 -13.80
CA GLY A 28 1.52 22.68 -13.26
C GLY A 28 2.64 23.30 -12.44
N PHE A 29 2.40 24.47 -11.89
CA PHE A 29 3.33 25.16 -11.01
C PHE A 29 3.19 24.68 -9.57
N ALA A 30 4.31 24.72 -8.83
CA ALA A 30 4.27 24.56 -7.39
C ALA A 30 4.01 25.93 -6.74
N ASN A 31 2.92 26.02 -6.00
CA ASN A 31 2.44 27.22 -5.32
C ASN A 31 2.54 27.06 -3.80
N ASP A 32 2.47 28.16 -3.07
CA ASP A 32 2.41 28.14 -1.59
C ASP A 32 1.09 27.59 -1.06
N ALA A 33 0.93 27.55 0.25
CA ALA A 33 -0.29 27.06 0.93
C ALA A 33 -1.57 27.79 0.47
N GLN A 34 -1.47 29.06 0.12
CA GLN A 34 -2.57 29.92 -0.33
C GLN A 34 -2.83 29.81 -1.85
N GLY A 35 -2.04 29.01 -2.57
CA GLY A 35 -2.12 28.89 -4.03
C GLY A 35 -1.47 30.02 -4.78
N LYS A 36 -0.62 30.84 -4.14
CA LYS A 36 0.13 31.90 -4.79
C LYS A 36 1.44 31.36 -5.34
N LYS A 37 1.82 31.87 -6.51
CA LYS A 37 3.12 31.55 -7.13
C LYS A 37 4.27 31.91 -6.18
N MET A 38 5.15 30.97 -5.96
CA MET A 38 6.35 31.20 -5.16
C MET A 38 7.32 32.12 -5.87
N SER A 39 7.84 33.11 -5.16
CA SER A 39 8.86 34.03 -5.67
C SER A 39 9.83 34.50 -4.57
N LYS A 40 11.05 34.86 -4.94
CA LYS A 40 12.04 35.41 -4.01
C LYS A 40 11.56 36.71 -3.36
N SER A 41 10.88 37.55 -4.13
CA SER A 41 10.39 38.83 -3.65
C SER A 41 9.27 38.74 -2.62
N LEU A 42 8.49 37.65 -2.63
CA LEU A 42 7.44 37.38 -1.66
C LEU A 42 7.93 36.61 -0.44
N GLY A 43 9.14 36.07 -0.47
CA GLY A 43 9.71 35.28 0.63
C GLY A 43 8.94 33.96 0.93
N ASN A 44 8.05 33.53 0.01
CA ASN A 44 7.19 32.35 0.18
C ASN A 44 7.77 31.11 -0.49
N GLN A 45 9.08 31.11 -0.80
CA GLN A 45 9.72 29.96 -1.45
C GLN A 45 10.02 28.87 -0.43
N MET A 46 9.70 27.64 -0.81
CA MET A 46 10.11 26.44 -0.11
C MET A 46 11.18 25.74 -0.95
N PHE A 47 12.41 25.72 -0.45
CA PHE A 47 13.53 25.12 -1.18
C PHE A 47 13.57 23.60 -0.96
N PRO A 48 13.79 22.79 -1.99
CA PRO A 48 13.93 21.34 -1.85
C PRO A 48 14.96 20.90 -0.82
N SER A 49 16.09 21.62 -0.73
CA SER A 49 17.14 21.33 0.26
C SER A 49 16.67 21.46 1.72
N VAL A 50 15.79 22.41 2.01
CA VAL A 50 15.19 22.56 3.36
C VAL A 50 14.29 21.38 3.65
N ILE A 51 13.43 20.99 2.72
CA ILE A 51 12.53 19.84 2.86
C ILE A 51 13.33 18.55 3.05
N VAL A 52 14.37 18.34 2.24
CA VAL A 52 15.22 17.15 2.33
C VAL A 52 15.94 17.06 3.67
N ASN A 53 16.44 18.19 4.19
CA ASN A 53 17.10 18.23 5.49
C ASN A 53 16.16 17.98 6.67
N GLU A 54 14.90 18.44 6.58
CA GLU A 54 13.91 18.30 7.65
C GLU A 54 13.13 16.98 7.61
N TYR A 55 12.66 16.57 6.42
CA TYR A 55 11.77 15.44 6.24
C TYR A 55 12.44 14.24 5.54
N GLY A 56 13.53 14.44 4.85
CA GLY A 56 14.19 13.45 4.00
C GLY A 56 13.72 13.51 2.53
N ALA A 57 14.55 12.97 1.65
CA ALA A 57 14.30 13.00 0.20
C ALA A 57 13.03 12.21 -0.20
N ASP A 58 12.77 11.07 0.44
CA ASP A 58 11.61 10.23 0.14
C ASP A 58 10.29 10.93 0.42
N ILE A 59 10.21 11.81 1.43
CA ILE A 59 9.00 12.59 1.71
C ILE A 59 8.74 13.61 0.60
N LEU A 60 9.78 14.29 0.11
CA LEU A 60 9.65 15.21 -1.01
C LEU A 60 9.18 14.47 -2.29
N ARG A 61 9.78 13.32 -2.57
CA ARG A 61 9.41 12.47 -3.72
C ARG A 61 7.98 11.95 -3.59
N LEU A 62 7.58 11.54 -2.39
CA LEU A 62 6.24 11.06 -2.11
C LEU A 62 5.20 12.18 -2.26
N TRP A 63 5.53 13.42 -1.81
CA TRP A 63 4.67 14.57 -2.05
C TRP A 63 4.45 14.79 -3.56
N VAL A 64 5.50 14.77 -4.38
CA VAL A 64 5.40 14.91 -5.83
C VAL A 64 4.49 13.82 -6.44
N ALA A 65 4.62 12.57 -5.98
CA ALA A 65 3.81 11.46 -6.46
C ALA A 65 2.35 11.49 -5.94
N SER A 66 2.10 12.17 -4.81
CA SER A 66 0.77 12.23 -4.17
C SER A 66 -0.15 13.33 -4.68
N VAL A 67 0.33 14.18 -5.57
CA VAL A 67 -0.45 15.29 -6.14
C VAL A 67 -0.76 15.07 -7.62
N ASP A 68 -1.88 15.59 -8.10
CA ASP A 68 -2.15 15.61 -9.54
C ASP A 68 -1.30 16.70 -10.20
N TYR A 69 -0.16 16.29 -10.74
CA TYR A 69 0.81 17.18 -11.37
C TYR A 69 0.30 17.88 -12.64
N ARG A 70 -0.83 17.45 -13.19
CA ARG A 70 -1.45 18.10 -14.37
C ARG A 70 -2.02 19.48 -14.05
N GLU A 71 -2.32 19.69 -12.77
CA GLU A 71 -2.80 20.97 -12.24
C GLU A 71 -1.70 21.68 -11.44
N ASP A 72 -1.94 22.92 -11.03
CA ASP A 72 -1.08 23.63 -10.10
C ASP A 72 -1.15 22.98 -8.71
N VAL A 73 0.01 22.65 -8.14
CA VAL A 73 0.11 21.94 -6.88
C VAL A 73 0.50 22.87 -5.73
N ARG A 74 0.06 22.55 -4.52
CA ARG A 74 0.41 23.31 -3.31
C ARG A 74 1.41 22.55 -2.46
N ILE A 75 2.32 23.31 -1.85
CA ILE A 75 3.25 22.78 -0.86
C ILE A 75 3.25 23.63 0.39
N SER A 76 3.26 23.00 1.55
CA SER A 76 3.38 23.63 2.87
C SER A 76 3.83 22.60 3.91
N ASP A 77 4.27 23.07 5.08
CA ASP A 77 4.64 22.17 6.18
C ASP A 77 3.46 21.28 6.62
N GLY A 78 2.24 21.82 6.62
CA GLY A 78 1.03 21.03 6.93
C GLY A 78 0.82 19.88 5.94
N ILE A 79 1.00 20.13 4.65
CA ILE A 79 0.90 19.10 3.59
C ILE A 79 2.03 18.06 3.76
N LEU A 80 3.27 18.50 3.99
CA LEU A 80 4.40 17.61 4.17
C LEU A 80 4.25 16.72 5.42
N LYS A 81 3.66 17.23 6.50
CA LYS A 81 3.31 16.40 7.68
C LYS A 81 2.29 15.31 7.34
N GLN A 82 1.23 15.64 6.58
CA GLN A 82 0.25 14.63 6.13
C GLN A 82 0.90 13.56 5.23
N VAL A 83 1.80 13.97 4.33
CA VAL A 83 2.56 13.04 3.50
C VAL A 83 3.47 12.17 4.35
N SER A 84 4.10 12.74 5.40
CA SER A 84 4.92 11.97 6.36
C SER A 84 4.11 10.94 7.13
N ASP A 85 2.86 11.23 7.48
CA ASP A 85 1.97 10.26 8.12
C ASP A 85 1.60 9.11 7.17
N SER A 86 1.36 9.43 5.91
CA SER A 86 1.13 8.41 4.87
C SER A 86 2.36 7.54 4.63
N TYR A 87 3.54 8.14 4.58
CA TYR A 87 4.82 7.43 4.51
C TYR A 87 5.00 6.46 5.70
N ARG A 88 4.71 6.93 6.93
CA ARG A 88 4.82 6.09 8.13
C ARG A 88 3.94 4.84 8.06
N ARG A 89 2.74 4.93 7.48
CA ARG A 89 1.86 3.77 7.29
C ARG A 89 2.51 2.73 6.38
N ILE A 90 3.03 3.13 5.23
CA ILE A 90 3.72 2.23 4.29
C ILE A 90 4.95 1.59 4.98
N ARG A 91 5.78 2.41 5.63
CA ARG A 91 6.97 1.94 6.33
C ARG A 91 6.63 0.98 7.47
N ASN A 92 5.60 1.29 8.27
CA ASN A 92 5.18 0.44 9.38
C ASN A 92 4.63 -0.90 8.90
N THR A 93 3.87 -0.94 7.80
CA THR A 93 3.43 -2.19 7.16
C THR A 93 4.63 -3.06 6.78
N SER A 94 5.60 -2.49 6.07
CA SER A 94 6.81 -3.21 5.67
C SER A 94 7.63 -3.69 6.88
N ARG A 95 7.77 -2.84 7.91
CA ARG A 95 8.49 -3.18 9.16
C ARG A 95 7.81 -4.33 9.91
N PHE A 96 6.47 -4.31 10.00
CA PHE A 96 5.72 -5.38 10.65
C PHE A 96 5.94 -6.71 9.93
N ILE A 97 5.85 -6.70 8.61
CA ILE A 97 6.07 -7.88 7.78
C ILE A 97 7.50 -8.41 7.96
N LEU A 98 8.51 -7.55 7.79
CA LEU A 98 9.92 -7.93 7.99
C LEU A 98 10.18 -8.59 9.35
N GLY A 99 9.63 -8.00 10.42
CA GLY A 99 9.81 -8.54 11.78
C GLY A 99 9.22 -9.93 11.97
N ASN A 100 8.16 -10.25 11.23
CA ASN A 100 7.46 -11.53 11.30
C ASN A 100 7.92 -12.56 10.26
N LEU A 101 8.94 -12.26 9.45
CA LEU A 101 9.54 -13.20 8.50
C LEU A 101 10.89 -13.76 8.97
N SER A 102 11.39 -13.36 10.14
CA SER A 102 12.73 -13.71 10.61
C SER A 102 12.96 -15.20 10.85
N ASP A 103 11.89 -15.97 11.14
CA ASP A 103 11.90 -17.40 11.39
C ASP A 103 11.29 -18.22 10.23
N PHE A 104 11.12 -17.60 9.05
CA PHE A 104 10.43 -18.21 7.91
C PHE A 104 11.37 -18.51 6.76
N ASP A 105 11.53 -19.79 6.44
CA ASP A 105 12.22 -20.24 5.24
C ASP A 105 11.23 -20.36 4.06
N TYR A 106 11.09 -19.26 3.28
CA TYR A 106 10.17 -19.22 2.16
C TYR A 106 10.38 -20.36 1.15
N LYS A 107 11.60 -20.85 0.97
CA LYS A 107 11.89 -21.93 0.02
C LYS A 107 11.32 -23.27 0.45
N ASN A 108 11.40 -23.59 1.74
CA ASN A 108 11.05 -24.91 2.27
C ASN A 108 9.71 -24.94 3.00
N GLU A 109 9.23 -23.80 3.49
CA GLU A 109 8.05 -23.72 4.36
C GLU A 109 6.86 -22.98 3.72
N LYS A 110 7.02 -22.52 2.47
CA LYS A 110 5.95 -21.88 1.72
C LYS A 110 4.73 -22.80 1.61
N VAL A 111 3.55 -22.26 1.92
CA VAL A 111 2.27 -22.95 1.76
C VAL A 111 1.74 -22.71 0.34
N ASN A 112 1.31 -23.76 -0.35
CA ASN A 112 0.71 -23.64 -1.68
C ASN A 112 -0.66 -22.97 -1.59
N TYR A 113 -1.06 -22.25 -2.64
CA TYR A 113 -2.31 -21.49 -2.69
C TYR A 113 -3.54 -22.33 -2.34
N GLU A 114 -3.65 -23.54 -2.87
CA GLU A 114 -4.77 -24.45 -2.62
C GLU A 114 -4.92 -24.79 -1.14
N ASP A 115 -3.81 -24.87 -0.44
CA ASP A 115 -3.69 -25.24 0.97
C ASP A 115 -3.83 -24.06 1.93
N MET A 116 -3.88 -22.83 1.43
CA MET A 116 -4.00 -21.61 2.24
C MET A 116 -5.41 -21.45 2.81
N TYR A 117 -5.49 -20.72 3.93
CA TYR A 117 -6.76 -20.31 4.50
C TYR A 117 -7.44 -19.25 3.63
N GLU A 118 -8.76 -19.18 3.73
CA GLU A 118 -9.54 -18.32 2.85
C GLU A 118 -9.16 -16.83 2.96
N VAL A 119 -8.88 -16.36 4.18
CA VAL A 119 -8.43 -14.97 4.39
C VAL A 119 -7.06 -14.69 3.78
N ASP A 120 -6.17 -15.69 3.74
CA ASP A 120 -4.86 -15.58 3.10
C ASP A 120 -5.01 -15.53 1.56
N LYS A 121 -5.92 -16.35 1.01
CA LYS A 121 -6.30 -16.28 -0.41
C LYS A 121 -6.92 -14.94 -0.77
N TRP A 122 -7.74 -14.37 0.11
CA TRP A 122 -8.28 -13.01 -0.06
C TRP A 122 -7.18 -11.95 -0.09
N ALA A 123 -6.22 -12.02 0.82
CA ALA A 123 -5.10 -11.07 0.85
C ALA A 123 -4.25 -11.15 -0.42
N LEU A 124 -3.99 -12.37 -0.95
CA LEU A 124 -3.32 -12.55 -2.24
C LEU A 124 -4.17 -12.01 -3.40
N ASN A 125 -5.48 -12.25 -3.42
CA ASN A 125 -6.37 -11.68 -4.42
C ASN A 125 -6.29 -10.14 -4.44
N LYS A 126 -6.26 -9.50 -3.26
CA LYS A 126 -6.06 -8.05 -3.15
C LYS A 126 -4.68 -7.61 -3.68
N LEU A 127 -3.64 -8.38 -3.36
CA LEU A 127 -2.29 -8.13 -3.85
C LEU A 127 -2.21 -8.20 -5.38
N GLU A 128 -2.78 -9.24 -5.99
CA GLU A 128 -2.69 -9.42 -7.44
C GLU A 128 -3.47 -8.32 -8.21
N ARG A 129 -4.62 -7.90 -7.69
CA ARG A 129 -5.34 -6.73 -8.22
C ARG A 129 -4.54 -5.43 -8.07
N LEU A 130 -3.84 -5.26 -6.95
CA LEU A 130 -2.97 -4.11 -6.75
C LEU A 130 -1.82 -4.11 -7.77
N LYS A 131 -1.22 -5.26 -8.07
CA LYS A 131 -0.15 -5.39 -9.07
C LYS A 131 -0.60 -4.90 -10.45
N GLU A 132 -1.79 -5.31 -10.91
CA GLU A 132 -2.35 -4.86 -12.19
C GLU A 132 -2.55 -3.34 -12.22
N LYS A 133 -3.19 -2.78 -11.20
CA LYS A 133 -3.43 -1.33 -11.09
C LYS A 133 -2.15 -0.52 -11.03
N VAL A 134 -1.19 -0.94 -10.20
CA VAL A 134 0.08 -0.22 -10.04
C VAL A 134 0.87 -0.20 -11.34
N LYS A 135 0.90 -1.33 -12.08
CA LYS A 135 1.52 -1.39 -13.40
C LYS A 135 0.87 -0.41 -14.37
N GLU A 136 -0.46 -0.44 -14.46
CA GLU A 136 -1.24 0.47 -15.32
C GLU A 136 -0.97 1.94 -14.98
N TYR A 137 -0.97 2.31 -13.70
CA TYR A 137 -0.73 3.68 -13.28
C TYR A 137 0.69 4.16 -13.58
N TYR A 138 1.70 3.30 -13.47
CA TYR A 138 3.07 3.64 -13.90
C TYR A 138 3.16 3.85 -15.41
N GLU A 139 2.55 2.98 -16.20
CA GLU A 139 2.54 3.09 -17.67
C GLU A 139 1.84 4.36 -18.14
N LYS A 140 0.78 4.81 -17.42
CA LYS A 140 0.02 6.02 -17.72
C LYS A 140 0.53 7.28 -17.04
N TYR A 141 1.59 7.20 -16.23
CA TYR A 141 2.08 8.31 -15.41
C TYR A 141 1.04 8.84 -14.41
N GLU A 142 0.16 8.00 -13.92
CA GLU A 142 -0.90 8.35 -12.96
C GLU A 142 -0.44 8.16 -11.51
N PHE A 143 0.64 8.86 -11.11
CA PHE A 143 1.29 8.69 -9.81
C PHE A 143 0.36 9.00 -8.63
N TYR A 144 -0.56 9.95 -8.79
CA TYR A 144 -1.57 10.26 -7.78
C TYR A 144 -2.43 9.03 -7.44
N ASN A 145 -2.97 8.37 -8.47
CA ASN A 145 -3.78 7.17 -8.30
C ASN A 145 -2.97 6.03 -7.69
N LEU A 146 -1.76 5.82 -8.18
CA LEU A 146 -0.82 4.84 -7.64
C LEU A 146 -0.58 5.03 -6.13
N PHE A 147 -0.29 6.27 -5.72
CA PHE A 147 -0.05 6.58 -4.31
C PHE A 147 -1.28 6.24 -3.44
N HIS A 148 -2.47 6.63 -3.87
CA HIS A 148 -3.70 6.37 -3.14
C HIS A 148 -4.01 4.87 -3.03
N GLU A 149 -3.81 4.09 -4.09
CA GLU A 149 -3.99 2.63 -4.06
C GLU A 149 -3.01 1.95 -3.09
N ILE A 150 -1.73 2.30 -3.15
CA ILE A 150 -0.73 1.74 -2.21
C ILE A 150 -1.04 2.15 -0.76
N GLN A 151 -1.43 3.42 -0.54
CA GLN A 151 -1.80 3.91 0.79
C GLN A 151 -3.05 3.19 1.32
N TYR A 152 -4.06 2.99 0.49
CA TYR A 152 -5.27 2.25 0.85
C TYR A 152 -4.96 0.79 1.18
N PHE A 153 -4.20 0.13 0.33
CA PHE A 153 -3.77 -1.25 0.56
C PHE A 153 -3.00 -1.40 1.87
N CYS A 154 -1.95 -0.59 2.10
CA CYS A 154 -1.15 -0.68 3.32
C CYS A 154 -1.94 -0.30 4.57
N GLY A 155 -2.77 0.76 4.50
CA GLY A 155 -3.46 1.30 5.67
C GLY A 155 -4.73 0.57 6.04
N ILE A 156 -5.56 0.26 5.06
CA ILE A 156 -6.91 -0.29 5.28
C ILE A 156 -6.91 -1.81 5.11
N GLU A 157 -6.49 -2.32 3.96
CA GLU A 157 -6.58 -3.74 3.69
C GLU A 157 -5.57 -4.55 4.52
N MET A 158 -4.34 -4.04 4.65
CA MET A 158 -3.30 -4.75 5.41
C MET A 158 -3.32 -4.37 6.90
N SER A 159 -2.97 -3.13 7.27
CA SER A 159 -2.74 -2.79 8.68
C SER A 159 -4.00 -2.81 9.53
N ALA A 160 -5.14 -2.28 9.03
CA ALA A 160 -6.38 -2.23 9.79
C ALA A 160 -7.19 -3.52 9.74
N PHE A 161 -6.82 -4.46 8.89
CA PHE A 161 -7.54 -5.73 8.76
C PHE A 161 -6.61 -6.94 8.76
N TYR A 162 -6.02 -7.30 7.61
CA TYR A 162 -5.32 -8.58 7.44
C TYR A 162 -4.22 -8.82 8.49
N LEU A 163 -3.31 -7.87 8.63
CA LEU A 163 -2.20 -7.99 9.59
C LEU A 163 -2.67 -7.94 11.05
N ASP A 164 -3.84 -7.37 11.30
CA ASP A 164 -4.43 -7.33 12.63
C ASP A 164 -5.01 -8.69 13.03
N ILE A 165 -5.81 -9.29 12.17
CA ILE A 165 -6.46 -10.59 12.44
C ILE A 165 -5.49 -11.76 12.46
N ILE A 166 -4.35 -11.69 11.77
CA ILE A 166 -3.37 -12.79 11.77
C ILE A 166 -2.38 -12.72 12.95
N LYS A 167 -2.49 -11.73 13.85
CA LYS A 167 -1.55 -11.57 15.00
C LYS A 167 -1.49 -12.82 15.87
N ASP A 168 -2.63 -13.43 16.19
CA ASP A 168 -2.66 -14.61 17.02
C ASP A 168 -1.95 -15.78 16.32
N ARG A 169 -2.12 -15.93 15.01
CA ARG A 169 -1.38 -16.93 14.23
C ARG A 169 0.13 -16.71 14.27
N LEU A 170 0.57 -15.43 14.29
CA LEU A 170 1.99 -15.09 14.30
C LEU A 170 2.64 -15.22 15.66
N TYR A 171 1.91 -14.96 16.76
CA TYR A 171 2.47 -14.86 18.10
C TYR A 171 2.11 -16.03 19.04
N VAL A 172 0.98 -16.69 18.80
CA VAL A 172 0.47 -17.77 19.68
C VAL A 172 0.71 -19.15 19.07
N GLU A 173 0.56 -19.27 17.75
CA GLU A 173 0.74 -20.53 17.06
C GLU A 173 2.20 -21.02 17.08
N LYS A 174 2.38 -22.35 17.04
CA LYS A 174 3.71 -22.97 16.91
C LYS A 174 4.41 -22.49 15.65
N THR A 175 5.74 -22.44 15.69
CA THR A 175 6.56 -22.00 14.56
C THR A 175 6.35 -22.82 13.29
N ASP A 176 6.06 -24.12 13.42
CA ASP A 176 5.80 -25.05 12.29
C ASP A 176 4.31 -25.18 11.94
N SER A 177 3.43 -24.40 12.57
CA SER A 177 2.00 -24.42 12.31
C SER A 177 1.69 -23.97 10.87
N LYS A 178 0.85 -24.76 10.18
CA LYS A 178 0.39 -24.41 8.82
C LYS A 178 -0.33 -23.06 8.79
N LEU A 179 -1.07 -22.70 9.85
CA LEU A 179 -1.72 -21.39 10.01
C LEU A 179 -0.71 -20.24 9.97
N ARG A 180 0.37 -20.38 10.75
CA ARG A 180 1.43 -19.37 10.80
C ARG A 180 2.18 -19.30 9.47
N ARG A 181 2.57 -20.42 8.90
CA ARG A 181 3.31 -20.48 7.63
C ARG A 181 2.49 -19.97 6.45
N SER A 182 1.18 -20.20 6.44
CA SER A 182 0.26 -19.62 5.45
C SER A 182 0.29 -18.08 5.48
N ALA A 183 0.12 -17.49 6.65
CA ALA A 183 0.20 -16.05 6.82
C ALA A 183 1.57 -15.48 6.44
N GLN A 184 2.67 -16.14 6.84
CA GLN A 184 4.03 -15.71 6.50
C GLN A 184 4.31 -15.80 5.00
N THR A 185 3.76 -16.81 4.31
CA THR A 185 3.86 -16.91 2.84
C THR A 185 3.23 -15.68 2.18
N VAL A 186 2.02 -15.31 2.58
CA VAL A 186 1.32 -14.13 2.04
C VAL A 186 2.08 -12.84 2.37
N MET A 187 2.54 -12.70 3.60
CA MET A 187 3.35 -11.53 3.99
C MET A 187 4.63 -11.39 3.17
N ALA A 188 5.31 -12.50 2.89
CA ALA A 188 6.53 -12.50 2.07
C ALA A 188 6.23 -12.02 0.63
N GLU A 189 5.13 -12.47 0.03
CA GLU A 189 4.71 -12.04 -1.30
C GLU A 189 4.26 -10.58 -1.34
N ILE A 190 3.57 -10.11 -0.30
CA ILE A 190 3.20 -8.69 -0.16
C ILE A 190 4.46 -7.82 -0.07
N LEU A 191 5.43 -8.20 0.75
CA LEU A 191 6.66 -7.42 0.92
C LEU A 191 7.48 -7.36 -0.36
N GLU A 192 7.61 -8.51 -1.03
CA GLU A 192 8.34 -8.68 -2.28
C GLU A 192 7.81 -7.73 -3.37
N PHE A 193 6.48 -7.67 -3.52
CA PHE A 193 5.86 -6.73 -4.46
C PHE A 193 5.95 -5.29 -3.98
N LEU A 194 5.58 -5.03 -2.72
CA LEU A 194 5.46 -3.66 -2.20
C LEU A 194 6.78 -2.89 -2.31
N VAL A 195 7.90 -3.53 -1.95
CA VAL A 195 9.22 -2.87 -2.00
C VAL A 195 9.61 -2.49 -3.43
N ARG A 196 9.31 -3.33 -4.42
CA ARG A 196 9.54 -3.02 -5.84
C ARG A 196 8.59 -1.93 -6.33
N ALA A 197 7.31 -2.04 -5.98
CA ALA A 197 6.27 -1.10 -6.40
C ALA A 197 6.53 0.33 -5.92
N ILE A 198 7.08 0.51 -4.71
CA ILE A 198 7.36 1.84 -4.16
C ILE A 198 8.75 2.37 -4.51
N SER A 199 9.66 1.55 -5.02
CA SER A 199 11.06 1.94 -5.25
C SER A 199 11.26 3.13 -6.20
N PRO A 200 10.44 3.33 -7.25
CA PRO A 200 10.58 4.52 -8.09
C PRO A 200 10.26 5.83 -7.37
N VAL A 201 9.49 5.78 -6.28
CA VAL A 201 9.08 6.95 -5.48
C VAL A 201 9.86 7.03 -4.17
N LEU A 202 9.82 5.98 -3.35
CA LEU A 202 10.50 5.87 -2.05
C LEU A 202 11.84 5.15 -2.20
N SER A 203 12.74 5.71 -3.00
CA SER A 203 13.94 5.03 -3.46
C SER A 203 14.88 4.60 -2.33
N PHE A 204 15.09 5.46 -1.33
CA PHE A 204 15.97 5.14 -0.19
C PHE A 204 15.33 4.16 0.77
N THR A 205 14.06 4.35 1.08
CA THR A 205 13.31 3.46 1.97
C THR A 205 13.20 2.05 1.38
N SER A 206 12.98 1.95 0.07
CA SER A 206 12.89 0.64 -0.60
C SER A 206 14.21 -0.11 -0.56
N GLU A 207 15.32 0.57 -0.76
CA GLU A 207 16.65 -0.04 -0.64
C GLU A 207 16.92 -0.49 0.81
N GLU A 208 16.62 0.35 1.81
CA GLU A 208 16.73 -0.02 3.23
C GLU A 208 15.92 -1.30 3.56
N ILE A 209 14.70 -1.41 3.02
CA ILE A 209 13.87 -2.60 3.19
C ILE A 209 14.48 -3.79 2.46
N TRP A 210 14.92 -3.61 1.21
CA TRP A 210 15.54 -4.64 0.40
C TRP A 210 16.76 -5.26 1.06
N GLU A 211 17.64 -4.44 1.63
CA GLU A 211 18.81 -4.92 2.37
C GLU A 211 18.43 -5.84 3.55
N LYS A 212 17.27 -5.62 4.19
CA LYS A 212 16.78 -6.39 5.34
C LYS A 212 15.91 -7.59 4.99
N MET A 213 15.51 -7.71 3.72
CA MET A 213 14.69 -8.83 3.27
C MET A 213 15.47 -10.14 3.28
N PRO A 214 14.79 -11.29 3.51
CA PRO A 214 15.38 -12.60 3.31
C PRO A 214 15.97 -12.76 1.90
N GLU A 215 17.19 -13.27 1.79
CA GLU A 215 17.90 -13.42 0.50
C GLU A 215 17.10 -14.24 -0.53
N VAL A 216 16.33 -15.22 -0.09
CA VAL A 216 15.50 -16.06 -0.96
C VAL A 216 14.41 -15.28 -1.71
N LEU A 217 14.04 -14.08 -1.24
CA LEU A 217 13.06 -13.20 -1.88
C LEU A 217 13.69 -12.17 -2.82
N LYS A 218 15.02 -12.13 -2.88
CA LYS A 218 15.76 -11.18 -3.72
C LYS A 218 16.21 -11.86 -5.02
N ASP A 219 16.14 -11.11 -6.09
CA ASP A 219 16.63 -11.52 -7.43
C ASP A 219 17.81 -10.68 -7.91
N SER A 220 18.26 -9.72 -7.09
CA SER A 220 19.35 -8.80 -7.40
C SER A 220 19.94 -8.19 -6.12
N GLU A 221 21.11 -7.59 -6.23
CA GLU A 221 21.78 -6.91 -5.11
C GLU A 221 21.09 -5.63 -4.62
N SER A 222 20.29 -4.99 -5.48
CA SER A 222 19.55 -3.77 -5.19
C SER A 222 18.13 -3.87 -5.72
N VAL A 223 17.16 -3.28 -5.01
CA VAL A 223 15.77 -3.22 -5.49
C VAL A 223 15.65 -2.51 -6.84
N HIS A 224 16.55 -1.57 -7.12
CA HIS A 224 16.56 -0.80 -8.37
C HIS A 224 17.04 -1.60 -9.59
N LEU A 225 17.64 -2.77 -9.36
CA LEU A 225 18.07 -3.72 -10.39
C LEU A 225 17.12 -4.93 -10.47
N SER A 226 16.13 -5.02 -9.57
CA SER A 226 15.20 -6.13 -9.50
C SER A 226 14.20 -6.11 -10.65
N LYS A 227 13.66 -7.28 -10.97
CA LYS A 227 12.60 -7.42 -11.97
C LYS A 227 11.26 -7.01 -11.42
N TRP A 228 10.39 -6.51 -12.29
CA TRP A 228 9.01 -6.23 -11.93
C TRP A 228 8.27 -7.52 -11.55
N SER A 229 7.46 -7.45 -10.50
CA SER A 229 6.62 -8.56 -10.05
C SER A 229 5.29 -8.53 -10.81
N GLU A 230 5.12 -9.43 -11.77
CA GLU A 230 3.90 -9.51 -12.57
C GLU A 230 2.74 -10.08 -11.76
N ALA A 231 1.52 -9.68 -12.11
CA ALA A 231 0.30 -10.24 -11.52
C ALA A 231 0.09 -11.70 -11.97
N ARG A 232 -0.53 -12.48 -11.09
CA ARG A 232 -0.96 -13.86 -11.33
C ARG A 232 -2.49 -13.90 -11.44
N PRO A 233 -3.05 -13.84 -12.64
CA PRO A 233 -4.51 -13.77 -12.85
C PRO A 233 -5.27 -14.95 -12.23
N GLU A 234 -4.63 -16.11 -12.09
CA GLU A 234 -5.21 -17.31 -11.45
C GLU A 234 -5.55 -17.14 -9.96
N TYR A 235 -4.96 -16.13 -9.29
CA TYR A 235 -5.26 -15.78 -7.90
C TYR A 235 -6.32 -14.68 -7.77
N ILE A 236 -6.76 -14.11 -8.91
CA ILE A 236 -7.85 -13.13 -8.94
C ILE A 236 -9.18 -13.88 -8.96
N ASN A 237 -9.94 -13.76 -7.86
CA ASN A 237 -11.22 -14.44 -7.67
C ASN A 237 -12.32 -13.44 -7.30
N GLU A 238 -13.26 -13.24 -8.23
CA GLU A 238 -14.36 -12.28 -8.06
C GLU A 238 -15.35 -12.71 -6.97
N GLU A 239 -15.66 -14.01 -6.88
CA GLU A 239 -16.61 -14.52 -5.88
C GLU A 239 -16.04 -14.35 -4.48
N LEU A 240 -14.76 -14.71 -4.29
CA LEU A 240 -14.05 -14.50 -3.04
C LEU A 240 -14.02 -13.00 -2.67
N ASN A 241 -13.71 -12.13 -3.62
CA ASN A 241 -13.71 -10.69 -3.39
C ASN A 241 -15.11 -10.18 -3.00
N ALA A 242 -16.16 -10.62 -3.67
CA ALA A 242 -17.53 -10.22 -3.36
C ALA A 242 -17.97 -10.72 -1.96
N LYS A 243 -17.61 -11.96 -1.60
CA LYS A 243 -17.85 -12.52 -0.26
C LYS A 243 -17.18 -11.66 0.82
N TRP A 244 -15.89 -11.39 0.67
CA TRP A 244 -15.14 -10.64 1.66
C TRP A 244 -15.51 -9.15 1.75
N ASN A 245 -15.96 -8.54 0.66
CA ASN A 245 -16.52 -7.19 0.73
C ASN A 245 -17.75 -7.14 1.66
N LYS A 246 -18.64 -8.13 1.62
CA LYS A 246 -19.79 -8.23 2.54
C LYS A 246 -19.34 -8.46 3.99
N ILE A 247 -18.33 -9.32 4.21
CA ILE A 247 -17.77 -9.54 5.55
C ILE A 247 -17.19 -8.21 6.10
N MET A 248 -16.49 -7.44 5.27
CA MET A 248 -15.93 -6.15 5.65
C MET A 248 -17.02 -5.09 5.94
N GLU A 249 -18.13 -5.11 5.20
CA GLU A 249 -19.28 -4.25 5.50
C GLU A 249 -19.89 -4.61 6.85
N LEU A 250 -20.11 -5.90 7.11
CA LEU A 250 -20.63 -6.38 8.38
C LEU A 250 -19.68 -6.03 9.53
N ARG A 251 -18.39 -6.25 9.36
CA ARG A 251 -17.35 -5.86 10.34
C ARG A 251 -17.43 -4.38 10.68
N LYS A 252 -17.63 -3.51 9.70
CA LYS A 252 -17.77 -2.08 9.91
C LYS A 252 -18.95 -1.73 10.81
N GLU A 253 -20.09 -2.39 10.64
CA GLU A 253 -21.25 -2.19 11.50
C GLU A 253 -21.00 -2.72 12.92
N VAL A 254 -20.34 -3.89 13.06
CA VAL A 254 -19.93 -4.43 14.36
C VAL A 254 -19.02 -3.44 15.09
N TYR A 255 -17.99 -2.91 14.43
CA TYR A 255 -17.07 -1.94 15.05
C TYR A 255 -17.79 -0.66 15.47
N LYS A 256 -18.74 -0.20 14.70
CA LYS A 256 -19.52 1.00 15.06
C LYS A 256 -20.28 0.81 16.35
N GLU A 257 -20.92 -0.35 16.55
CA GLU A 257 -21.66 -0.64 17.79
C GLU A 257 -20.71 -0.90 18.97
N VAL A 258 -19.60 -1.60 18.75
CA VAL A 258 -18.57 -1.80 19.78
C VAL A 258 -17.98 -0.46 20.23
N GLU A 259 -17.68 0.45 19.30
CA GLU A 259 -17.14 1.77 19.65
C GLU A 259 -18.15 2.62 20.40
N LYS A 260 -19.43 2.53 20.05
CA LYS A 260 -20.51 3.17 20.82
C LYS A 260 -20.56 2.63 22.26
N ALA A 261 -20.51 1.31 22.44
CA ALA A 261 -20.50 0.68 23.75
C ALA A 261 -19.26 1.08 24.59
N ARG A 262 -18.11 1.29 23.94
CA ARG A 262 -16.89 1.81 24.58
C ARG A 262 -17.05 3.26 25.04
N GLN A 263 -17.64 4.12 24.21
CA GLN A 263 -17.93 5.51 24.58
C GLN A 263 -18.90 5.60 25.76
N GLU A 264 -19.88 4.69 25.79
CA GLU A 264 -20.82 4.54 26.92
C GLU A 264 -20.22 3.85 28.15
N LYS A 265 -18.94 3.38 28.04
CA LYS A 265 -18.19 2.65 29.08
C LYS A 265 -18.84 1.34 29.54
N THR A 266 -19.65 0.73 28.69
CA THR A 266 -20.24 -0.60 28.92
C THR A 266 -19.29 -1.73 28.57
N VAL A 267 -18.32 -1.46 27.67
CA VAL A 267 -17.26 -2.38 27.27
C VAL A 267 -15.90 -1.66 27.40
N GLY A 268 -14.88 -2.34 27.91
CA GLY A 268 -13.52 -1.79 28.04
C GLY A 268 -12.69 -2.00 26.76
N LEU A 269 -12.41 -3.23 26.44
CA LEU A 269 -11.71 -3.64 25.20
C LEU A 269 -12.70 -4.30 24.24
N SER A 270 -12.40 -4.26 22.94
CA SER A 270 -13.24 -4.92 21.93
C SER A 270 -13.35 -6.43 22.21
N LEU A 271 -12.28 -7.06 22.66
CA LEU A 271 -12.23 -8.48 23.05
C LEU A 271 -13.10 -8.84 24.26
N ASP A 272 -13.58 -7.86 25.02
CA ASP A 272 -14.51 -8.08 26.15
C ASP A 272 -15.98 -8.04 25.68
N ALA A 273 -16.23 -7.74 24.41
CA ALA A 273 -17.56 -7.59 23.85
C ALA A 273 -18.13 -8.93 23.38
N GLN A 274 -19.39 -9.20 23.75
CA GLN A 274 -20.18 -10.24 23.11
C GLN A 274 -21.09 -9.58 22.07
N VAL A 275 -20.95 -9.99 20.80
CA VAL A 275 -21.70 -9.41 19.70
C VAL A 275 -22.76 -10.40 19.21
N SER A 276 -24.01 -9.93 19.08
CA SER A 276 -25.10 -10.67 18.45
C SER A 276 -25.46 -10.02 17.13
N ILE A 277 -25.37 -10.78 16.05
CA ILE A 277 -25.65 -10.32 14.69
C ILE A 277 -26.98 -10.89 14.22
N SER A 278 -27.95 -10.03 13.93
CA SER A 278 -29.24 -10.41 13.32
C SER A 278 -29.24 -10.00 11.86
N ILE A 279 -29.29 -10.97 10.96
CA ILE A 279 -29.28 -10.77 9.51
C ILE A 279 -30.45 -11.50 8.86
N ASN A 280 -30.86 -11.04 7.69
CA ASN A 280 -31.91 -11.71 6.92
C ASN A 280 -31.37 -12.98 6.21
N ASN A 281 -32.30 -13.86 5.78
CA ASN A 281 -31.93 -15.15 5.15
C ASN A 281 -31.01 -15.01 3.93
N LYS A 282 -31.14 -13.94 3.15
CA LYS A 282 -30.29 -13.71 1.97
C LYS A 282 -28.85 -13.32 2.36
N GLU A 283 -28.72 -12.53 3.42
CA GLU A 283 -27.43 -12.13 3.95
C GLU A 283 -26.76 -13.26 4.75
N PHE A 284 -27.53 -14.14 5.35
CA PHE A 284 -27.01 -15.31 6.05
C PHE A 284 -26.25 -16.27 5.11
N GLU A 285 -26.67 -16.41 3.87
CA GLU A 285 -26.07 -17.35 2.91
C GLU A 285 -24.56 -17.16 2.70
N PHE A 286 -24.03 -15.93 2.81
CA PHE A 286 -22.59 -15.69 2.59
C PHE A 286 -21.73 -15.97 3.82
N ILE A 287 -22.30 -16.05 5.03
CA ILE A 287 -21.56 -16.33 6.27
C ILE A 287 -21.86 -17.69 6.88
N LYS A 288 -22.87 -18.41 6.40
CA LYS A 288 -23.33 -19.69 6.99
C LYS A 288 -22.23 -20.76 7.07
N ASP A 289 -21.30 -20.73 6.13
CA ASP A 289 -20.21 -21.71 6.03
C ASP A 289 -18.93 -21.24 6.76
N ILE A 290 -18.95 -20.05 7.38
CA ILE A 290 -17.82 -19.52 8.17
C ILE A 290 -17.98 -20.00 9.62
N ALA A 291 -16.94 -20.62 10.16
CA ALA A 291 -16.96 -21.03 11.56
C ALA A 291 -17.09 -19.82 12.50
N ILE A 292 -17.79 -19.98 13.61
CA ILE A 292 -18.01 -18.88 14.58
C ILE A 292 -16.66 -18.34 15.09
N ASN A 293 -15.68 -19.20 15.32
CA ASN A 293 -14.35 -18.78 15.77
C ASN A 293 -13.64 -17.92 14.72
N ASP A 294 -13.77 -18.26 13.42
CA ASP A 294 -13.20 -17.43 12.34
C ASP A 294 -13.88 -16.06 12.28
N LEU A 295 -15.20 -15.98 12.52
CA LEU A 295 -15.91 -14.70 12.59
C LEU A 295 -15.46 -13.84 13.78
N GLN A 296 -15.17 -14.46 14.94
CA GLN A 296 -14.60 -13.76 16.09
C GLN A 296 -13.25 -13.16 15.75
N ASP A 297 -12.37 -13.94 15.09
CA ASP A 297 -11.07 -13.47 14.64
C ASP A 297 -11.22 -12.31 13.63
N TYR A 298 -12.14 -12.44 12.65
CA TYR A 298 -12.33 -11.42 11.63
C TYR A 298 -12.92 -10.12 12.19
N PHE A 299 -13.71 -10.19 13.26
CA PHE A 299 -14.31 -9.02 13.92
C PHE A 299 -13.51 -8.53 15.12
N ILE A 300 -12.55 -9.32 15.60
CA ILE A 300 -11.71 -9.00 16.79
C ILE A 300 -12.62 -8.66 18.01
N VAL A 301 -13.53 -9.59 18.33
CA VAL A 301 -14.50 -9.51 19.42
C VAL A 301 -14.57 -10.83 20.18
#